data_67ada30cd8ddfde519b1fc2ffe15acce
#
_entry.id   67ada30cd8ddfde519b1fc2ffe15acce
#
_cell.length_a   1.000
_cell.length_b   1.000
_cell.length_c   1.000
_cell.angle_alpha   90.00
_cell.angle_beta   90.00
_cell.angle_gamma   90.00
#
_symmetry.space_group_name_H-M   'P 1'
#
loop_
_entity.id
_entity.type
_entity.pdbx_description
1 polymer ?
#
loop_
_entity_poly.entity_id
_entity_poly.type
_entity_poly.pdbx_seq_one_letter_code
_entity_poly.pdbx_strand_id
1 'polypeptide(L)'
;MAKAMQVTSTNPMTGLEGRTSLLIKLSAALQSSSLYFGQDARPGNMLDYLEANSFHRGDKRVVRVEDLWDVLIKGLAPIWPTDRTSLNGVPLGDVWPCEALAEDRGVGVSSEGGEALVPFHKLSQWLAYSLIEPIEKLLGWEFDKLGPDGKTLMTGLPEYRNGIQFLQPLLPETPLTQYV
;
A
#
# COMPACT_ATOMS: atom_id res chain seq x y z
N MET A 1 11.23 3.48 22.47
CA MET A 1 10.35 2.31 22.16
C MET A 1 10.48 1.21 23.19
N ALA A 2 11.65 0.64 23.50
CA ALA A 2 11.80 -0.48 24.44
C ALA A 2 11.05 -0.27 25.76
N LYS A 3 11.27 0.87 26.43
CA LYS A 3 10.58 1.19 27.69
C LYS A 3 9.05 1.24 27.55
N ALA A 4 8.56 1.90 26.49
CA ALA A 4 7.12 2.03 26.25
C ALA A 4 6.42 0.69 25.95
N MET A 5 7.15 -0.23 25.31
CA MET A 5 6.68 -1.57 24.96
C MET A 5 7.03 -2.62 26.02
N GLN A 6 7.55 -2.18 27.17
CA GLN A 6 7.94 -3.05 28.30
C GLN A 6 8.89 -4.20 27.90
N VAL A 7 9.80 -3.93 26.97
CA VAL A 7 10.76 -4.93 26.49
C VAL A 7 11.81 -5.19 27.56
N THR A 8 11.94 -6.46 27.94
CA THR A 8 12.89 -6.96 28.93
C THR A 8 13.46 -8.31 28.48
N SER A 9 14.41 -8.86 29.25
CA SER A 9 14.93 -10.22 28.98
C SER A 9 13.84 -11.30 29.11
N THR A 10 12.82 -11.07 29.91
CA THR A 10 11.67 -11.97 30.11
C THR A 10 10.48 -11.65 29.19
N ASN A 11 10.50 -10.48 28.53
CA ASN A 11 9.50 -10.06 27.54
C ASN A 11 10.23 -9.50 26.30
N PRO A 12 10.93 -10.34 25.54
CA PRO A 12 11.73 -9.87 24.40
C PRO A 12 10.84 -9.47 23.23
N MET A 13 11.28 -8.46 22.47
CA MET A 13 10.67 -8.05 21.20
C MET A 13 11.68 -8.19 20.08
N THR A 14 11.37 -9.01 19.10
CA THR A 14 12.19 -9.18 17.89
C THR A 14 12.10 -7.95 17.00
N GLY A 15 13.24 -7.50 16.45
CA GLY A 15 13.29 -6.41 15.48
C GLY A 15 12.98 -5.03 16.09
N LEU A 16 13.34 -4.79 17.34
CA LEU A 16 13.07 -3.54 18.06
C LEU A 16 13.59 -2.30 17.32
N GLU A 17 14.79 -2.37 16.75
CA GLU A 17 15.39 -1.25 15.99
C GLU A 17 14.61 -0.96 14.71
N GLY A 18 14.27 -1.99 13.93
CA GLY A 18 13.47 -1.86 12.73
C GLY A 18 12.08 -1.27 13.02
N ARG A 19 11.43 -1.73 14.08
CA ARG A 19 10.13 -1.19 14.53
C ARG A 19 10.24 0.27 14.97
N THR A 20 11.32 0.63 15.65
CA THR A 20 11.59 2.02 16.05
C THR A 20 11.80 2.90 14.82
N SER A 21 12.59 2.43 13.86
CA SER A 21 12.82 3.13 12.59
C SER A 21 11.51 3.34 11.82
N LEU A 22 10.65 2.34 11.75
CA LEU A 22 9.34 2.47 11.10
C LEU A 22 8.46 3.53 11.74
N LEU A 23 8.42 3.63 13.07
CA LEU A 23 7.63 4.67 13.75
C LEU A 23 8.18 6.07 13.51
N ILE A 24 9.51 6.23 13.47
CA ILE A 24 10.15 7.52 13.14
C ILE A 24 9.82 7.90 11.69
N LYS A 25 9.95 6.95 10.75
CA LYS A 25 9.61 7.17 9.34
C LYS A 25 8.12 7.44 9.14
N LEU A 26 7.25 6.78 9.91
CA LEU A 26 5.82 7.06 9.87
C LEU A 26 5.54 8.51 10.26
N SER A 27 6.12 8.99 11.36
CA SER A 27 5.97 10.39 11.76
C SER A 27 6.43 11.36 10.66
N ALA A 28 7.56 11.08 10.03
CA ALA A 28 8.07 11.90 8.91
C ALA A 28 7.14 11.83 7.68
N ALA A 29 6.61 10.65 7.34
CA ALA A 29 5.68 10.47 6.23
C ALA A 29 4.39 11.26 6.43
N LEU A 30 3.82 11.22 7.64
CA LEU A 30 2.63 12.01 7.98
C LEU A 30 2.87 13.51 7.78
N GLN A 31 4.04 14.01 8.20
CA GLN A 31 4.41 15.42 8.06
C GLN A 31 4.67 15.85 6.61
N SER A 32 5.21 14.95 5.79
CA SER A 32 5.54 15.24 4.40
C SER A 32 4.36 15.09 3.43
N SER A 33 3.30 14.41 3.82
CA SER A 33 2.18 14.06 2.95
C SER A 33 0.89 14.79 3.36
N SER A 34 0.92 16.12 3.35
CA SER A 34 -0.21 16.95 3.78
C SER A 34 -1.48 16.75 2.95
N LEU A 35 -1.35 16.26 1.70
CA LEU A 35 -2.50 15.88 0.87
C LEU A 35 -3.39 14.83 1.56
N TYR A 36 -2.76 13.85 2.23
CA TYR A 36 -3.46 12.73 2.86
C TYR A 36 -3.69 12.92 4.36
N PHE A 37 -2.79 13.66 5.02
CA PHE A 37 -2.75 13.72 6.49
C PHE A 37 -2.95 15.14 7.06
N GLY A 38 -3.28 16.09 6.19
CA GLY A 38 -3.50 17.49 6.60
C GLY A 38 -2.22 18.19 7.05
N GLN A 39 -2.36 19.46 7.43
CA GLN A 39 -1.22 20.27 7.90
C GLN A 39 -0.77 19.88 9.31
N ASP A 40 -1.65 19.34 10.12
CA ASP A 40 -1.39 18.85 11.48
C ASP A 40 -0.87 17.39 11.51
N ALA A 41 -0.64 16.80 10.35
CA ALA A 41 0.01 15.49 10.17
C ALA A 41 -0.64 14.35 10.99
N ARG A 42 -1.97 14.31 11.03
CA ARG A 42 -2.72 13.29 11.78
C ARG A 42 -3.14 12.14 10.86
N PRO A 43 -2.92 10.88 11.25
CA PRO A 43 -3.39 9.73 10.46
C PRO A 43 -4.88 9.77 10.13
N GLY A 44 -5.71 10.26 11.08
CA GLY A 44 -7.17 10.35 10.89
C GLY A 44 -7.60 11.32 9.79
N ASN A 45 -6.77 12.30 9.41
CA ASN A 45 -7.09 13.25 8.34
C ASN A 45 -7.14 12.59 6.95
N MET A 46 -6.69 11.33 6.81
CA MET A 46 -6.96 10.57 5.59
C MET A 46 -8.46 10.45 5.30
N LEU A 47 -9.32 10.52 6.33
CA LEU A 47 -10.76 10.50 6.15
C LEU A 47 -11.25 11.73 5.39
N ASP A 48 -10.66 12.90 5.62
CA ASP A 48 -11.00 14.12 4.90
C ASP A 48 -10.65 13.98 3.40
N TYR A 49 -9.51 13.38 3.10
CA TYR A 49 -9.13 13.05 1.72
C TYR A 49 -10.10 12.05 1.08
N LEU A 50 -10.44 10.97 1.79
CA LEU A 50 -11.37 9.96 1.30
C LEU A 50 -12.77 10.55 1.11
N GLU A 51 -13.23 11.40 2.03
CA GLU A 51 -14.51 12.09 1.93
C GLU A 51 -14.58 13.00 0.69
N ALA A 52 -13.53 13.79 0.47
CA ALA A 52 -13.45 14.70 -0.67
C ALA A 52 -13.46 13.98 -2.03
N ASN A 53 -12.96 12.73 -2.08
CA ASN A 53 -12.93 11.90 -3.30
C ASN A 53 -14.10 10.90 -3.38
N SER A 54 -15.00 10.88 -2.39
CA SER A 54 -16.15 9.98 -2.34
C SER A 54 -17.31 10.46 -3.21
N PHE A 55 -18.25 9.57 -3.44
CA PHE A 55 -19.53 9.89 -4.10
C PHE A 55 -20.70 9.31 -3.30
N HIS A 56 -21.93 9.64 -3.69
CA HIS A 56 -23.12 9.10 -3.05
C HIS A 56 -23.84 8.11 -3.95
N ARG A 57 -24.27 7.00 -3.34
CA ARG A 57 -25.17 6.01 -3.93
C ARG A 57 -26.42 5.92 -3.05
N GLY A 58 -27.46 6.67 -3.44
CA GLY A 58 -28.61 6.90 -2.56
C GLY A 58 -28.21 7.74 -1.35
N ASP A 59 -28.53 7.28 -0.17
CA ASP A 59 -28.19 7.90 1.12
C ASP A 59 -26.81 7.50 1.67
N LYS A 60 -26.10 6.60 0.97
CA LYS A 60 -24.80 6.10 1.38
C LYS A 60 -23.66 6.87 0.72
N ARG A 61 -22.67 7.23 1.54
CA ARG A 61 -21.37 7.69 1.04
C ARG A 61 -20.55 6.49 0.61
N VAL A 62 -20.02 6.53 -0.61
CA VAL A 62 -19.22 5.45 -1.18
C VAL A 62 -17.81 5.96 -1.46
N VAL A 63 -16.83 5.26 -0.93
CA VAL A 63 -15.39 5.51 -1.12
C VAL A 63 -14.84 4.43 -2.05
N ARG A 64 -14.05 4.83 -3.04
CA ARG A 64 -13.33 3.86 -3.86
C ARG A 64 -12.17 3.27 -3.06
N VAL A 65 -12.00 1.96 -3.11
CA VAL A 65 -10.85 1.30 -2.48
C VAL A 65 -9.53 1.82 -3.04
N GLU A 66 -9.51 2.24 -4.31
CA GLU A 66 -8.35 2.87 -4.95
C GLU A 66 -7.88 4.12 -4.21
N ASP A 67 -8.80 4.97 -3.75
CA ASP A 67 -8.46 6.19 -3.02
C ASP A 67 -7.81 5.86 -1.66
N LEU A 68 -8.30 4.83 -0.95
CA LEU A 68 -7.64 4.33 0.25
C LEU A 68 -6.27 3.72 -0.07
N TRP A 69 -6.16 2.97 -1.16
CA TRP A 69 -4.91 2.37 -1.59
C TRP A 69 -3.86 3.44 -1.91
N ASP A 70 -4.27 4.52 -2.56
CA ASP A 70 -3.40 5.67 -2.82
C ASP A 70 -2.84 6.30 -1.55
N VAL A 71 -3.67 6.47 -0.53
CA VAL A 71 -3.21 6.92 0.80
C VAL A 71 -2.14 5.99 1.35
N LEU A 72 -2.35 4.67 1.28
CA LEU A 72 -1.44 3.68 1.85
C LEU A 72 -0.13 3.57 1.06
N ILE A 73 -0.19 3.53 -0.25
CA ILE A 73 0.99 3.32 -1.09
C ILE A 73 1.75 4.63 -1.30
N LYS A 74 1.08 5.72 -1.64
CA LYS A 74 1.73 7.01 -1.92
C LYS A 74 1.99 7.80 -0.65
N GLY A 75 1.01 7.89 0.24
CA GLY A 75 1.11 8.64 1.49
C GLY A 75 2.12 8.05 2.47
N LEU A 76 2.24 6.73 2.50
CA LEU A 76 3.17 6.02 3.39
C LEU A 76 4.44 5.51 2.67
N ALA A 77 4.65 5.82 1.40
CA ALA A 77 5.84 5.40 0.66
C ALA A 77 7.17 5.65 1.41
N PRO A 78 7.36 6.78 2.12
CA PRO A 78 8.62 7.06 2.81
C PRO A 78 8.93 6.11 3.99
N ILE A 79 7.97 5.32 4.47
CA ILE A 79 8.22 4.38 5.57
C ILE A 79 9.02 3.15 5.14
N TRP A 80 8.98 2.81 3.86
CA TRP A 80 9.66 1.63 3.37
C TRP A 80 11.18 1.72 3.53
N PRO A 81 11.85 0.63 3.87
CA PRO A 81 13.32 0.60 3.87
C PRO A 81 13.88 0.90 2.47
N THR A 82 14.96 1.66 2.41
CA THR A 82 15.59 2.08 1.15
C THR A 82 16.29 0.95 0.39
N ASP A 83 16.54 -0.16 1.06
CA ASP A 83 17.12 -1.40 0.51
C ASP A 83 16.06 -2.32 -0.14
N ARG A 84 14.81 -1.90 -0.15
CA ARG A 84 13.72 -2.62 -0.82
C ARG A 84 13.75 -2.40 -2.32
N THR A 85 13.12 -3.34 -3.04
CA THR A 85 12.91 -3.23 -4.48
C THR A 85 12.33 -1.87 -4.83
N SER A 86 12.97 -1.20 -5.77
CA SER A 86 12.53 0.11 -6.25
C SER A 86 12.49 0.11 -7.78
N LEU A 87 11.63 0.93 -8.35
CA LEU A 87 11.54 1.18 -9.78
C LEU A 87 11.62 2.69 -10.00
N ASN A 88 12.54 3.13 -10.85
CA ASN A 88 12.80 4.55 -11.10
C ASN A 88 13.03 5.37 -9.80
N GLY A 89 13.69 4.76 -8.81
CA GLY A 89 13.95 5.38 -7.52
C GLY A 89 12.76 5.41 -6.55
N VAL A 90 11.61 4.85 -6.94
CA VAL A 90 10.41 4.75 -6.09
C VAL A 90 10.39 3.38 -5.42
N PRO A 91 10.42 3.30 -4.06
CA PRO A 91 10.29 2.03 -3.35
C PRO A 91 8.91 1.40 -3.61
N LEU A 92 8.91 0.13 -4.01
CA LEU A 92 7.68 -0.61 -4.34
C LEU A 92 7.05 -1.34 -3.14
N GLY A 93 7.69 -1.26 -1.96
CA GLY A 93 7.18 -1.93 -0.75
C GLY A 93 7.37 -3.44 -0.81
N ASP A 94 6.28 -4.19 -0.70
CA ASP A 94 6.30 -5.66 -0.67
C ASP A 94 6.27 -6.25 -2.10
N VAL A 95 7.27 -5.88 -2.89
CA VAL A 95 7.51 -6.35 -4.26
C VAL A 95 8.88 -6.99 -4.34
N TRP A 96 8.96 -8.16 -4.93
CA TRP A 96 10.18 -8.98 -4.91
C TRP A 96 10.58 -9.46 -6.30
N PRO A 97 11.87 -9.50 -6.59
CA PRO A 97 12.38 -10.16 -7.79
C PRO A 97 12.06 -11.66 -7.78
N CYS A 98 11.73 -12.21 -8.94
CA CYS A 98 11.43 -13.63 -9.12
C CYS A 98 12.31 -14.21 -10.25
N GLU A 99 13.24 -15.09 -9.89
CA GLU A 99 14.17 -15.71 -10.85
C GLU A 99 13.43 -16.53 -11.91
N ALA A 100 12.47 -17.35 -11.48
CA ALA A 100 11.68 -18.17 -12.42
C ALA A 100 10.91 -17.33 -13.44
N LEU A 101 10.42 -16.16 -13.02
CA LEU A 101 9.73 -15.23 -13.92
C LEU A 101 10.70 -14.53 -14.86
N ALA A 102 11.90 -14.22 -14.39
CA ALA A 102 12.96 -13.65 -15.20
C ALA A 102 13.42 -14.62 -16.30
N GLU A 103 13.62 -15.90 -15.94
CA GLU A 103 13.99 -16.97 -16.88
C GLU A 103 12.90 -17.18 -17.95
N ASP A 104 11.64 -17.29 -17.53
CA ASP A 104 10.50 -17.48 -18.44
C ASP A 104 10.36 -16.33 -19.46
N ARG A 105 10.72 -15.13 -19.05
CA ARG A 105 10.65 -13.92 -19.91
C ARG A 105 11.94 -13.59 -20.64
N GLY A 106 13.02 -14.31 -20.37
CA GLY A 106 14.33 -14.04 -20.97
C GLY A 106 14.92 -12.69 -20.58
N VAL A 107 14.59 -12.18 -19.38
CA VAL A 107 15.06 -10.89 -18.86
C VAL A 107 15.95 -11.09 -17.64
N GLY A 108 16.73 -10.07 -17.26
CA GLY A 108 17.48 -10.09 -16.00
C GLY A 108 16.56 -9.91 -14.79
N VAL A 109 16.88 -10.56 -13.68
CA VAL A 109 16.14 -10.45 -12.40
C VAL A 109 16.07 -9.01 -11.91
N SER A 110 17.08 -8.20 -12.22
CA SER A 110 17.18 -6.79 -11.87
C SER A 110 16.86 -5.85 -13.05
N SER A 111 16.06 -6.33 -14.03
CA SER A 111 15.68 -5.50 -15.17
C SER A 111 14.97 -4.23 -14.73
N GLU A 112 15.36 -3.09 -15.29
CA GLU A 112 14.77 -1.78 -14.97
C GLU A 112 13.29 -1.69 -15.37
N GLY A 113 12.82 -2.61 -16.21
CA GLY A 113 11.43 -2.67 -16.68
C GLY A 113 10.46 -3.31 -15.69
N GLY A 114 10.95 -3.93 -14.63
CA GLY A 114 10.09 -4.56 -13.62
C GLY A 114 9.44 -5.88 -14.06
N GLU A 115 9.83 -6.43 -15.22
CA GLU A 115 9.22 -7.64 -15.81
C GLU A 115 9.40 -8.89 -14.92
N ALA A 116 10.46 -8.92 -14.11
CA ALA A 116 10.74 -10.01 -13.19
C ALA A 116 10.26 -9.73 -11.76
N LEU A 117 9.44 -8.71 -11.53
CA LEU A 117 8.96 -8.35 -10.22
C LEU A 117 7.58 -8.96 -9.92
N VAL A 118 7.44 -9.48 -8.70
CA VAL A 118 6.17 -10.02 -8.20
C VAL A 118 5.69 -9.20 -7.01
N PRO A 119 4.55 -8.53 -7.11
CA PRO A 119 3.95 -7.80 -6.00
C PRO A 119 3.18 -8.76 -5.08
N PHE A 120 3.54 -8.82 -3.82
CA PHE A 120 2.80 -9.55 -2.80
C PHE A 120 1.81 -8.64 -2.07
N HIS A 121 2.24 -7.47 -1.64
CA HIS A 121 1.44 -6.46 -0.95
C HIS A 121 0.59 -6.97 0.22
N LYS A 122 0.94 -8.13 0.79
CA LYS A 122 0.17 -8.79 1.85
C LYS A 122 -0.09 -7.87 3.05
N LEU A 123 0.95 -7.18 3.51
CA LEU A 123 0.83 -6.29 4.68
C LEU A 123 0.02 -5.03 4.37
N SER A 124 0.19 -4.46 3.18
CA SER A 124 -0.56 -3.28 2.74
C SER A 124 -2.04 -3.60 2.54
N GLN A 125 -2.35 -4.77 1.96
CA GLN A 125 -3.72 -5.25 1.84
C GLN A 125 -4.37 -5.47 3.21
N TRP A 126 -3.65 -6.13 4.13
CA TRP A 126 -4.16 -6.34 5.48
C TRP A 126 -4.41 -5.03 6.22
N LEU A 127 -3.53 -4.05 6.07
CA LEU A 127 -3.72 -2.71 6.62
C LEU A 127 -4.98 -2.06 6.02
N ALA A 128 -5.20 -2.17 4.71
CA ALA A 128 -6.39 -1.63 4.07
C ALA A 128 -7.68 -2.25 4.65
N TYR A 129 -7.75 -3.58 4.77
CA TYR A 129 -8.89 -4.25 5.42
C TYR A 129 -9.11 -3.80 6.86
N SER A 130 -8.03 -3.65 7.61
CA SER A 130 -8.08 -3.21 9.01
C SER A 130 -8.60 -1.78 9.16
N LEU A 131 -8.52 -0.95 8.12
CA LEU A 131 -9.05 0.41 8.08
C LEU A 131 -10.48 0.46 7.53
N ILE A 132 -10.79 -0.33 6.50
CA ILE A 132 -12.13 -0.39 5.90
C ILE A 132 -13.17 -0.75 6.95
N GLU A 133 -12.94 -1.82 7.70
CA GLU A 133 -13.92 -2.32 8.66
C GLU A 133 -14.37 -1.28 9.71
N PRO A 134 -13.49 -0.57 10.43
CA PRO A 134 -13.91 0.46 11.36
C PRO A 134 -14.53 1.67 10.68
N ILE A 135 -14.10 2.06 9.49
CA ILE A 135 -14.70 3.17 8.73
C ILE A 135 -16.14 2.82 8.37
N GLU A 136 -16.39 1.64 7.82
CA GLU A 136 -17.75 1.17 7.50
C GLU A 136 -18.64 1.13 8.75
N LYS A 137 -18.12 0.59 9.86
CA LYS A 137 -18.88 0.42 11.11
C LYS A 137 -19.18 1.74 11.84
N LEU A 138 -18.22 2.66 11.87
CA LEU A 138 -18.33 3.88 12.69
C LEU A 138 -18.93 5.06 11.91
N LEU A 139 -18.62 5.17 10.62
CA LEU A 139 -19.08 6.27 9.77
C LEU A 139 -20.25 5.90 8.87
N GLY A 140 -20.59 4.60 8.78
CA GLY A 140 -21.63 4.10 7.90
C GLY A 140 -21.32 4.27 6.41
N TRP A 141 -20.05 4.50 6.06
CA TRP A 141 -19.60 4.57 4.68
C TRP A 141 -19.60 3.18 4.05
N GLU A 142 -19.61 3.14 2.73
CA GLU A 142 -19.42 1.90 1.96
C GLU A 142 -18.14 2.01 1.15
N PHE A 143 -17.42 0.90 0.99
CA PHE A 143 -16.27 0.85 0.09
C PHE A 143 -16.65 0.14 -1.22
N ASP A 144 -16.47 0.86 -2.33
CA ASP A 144 -16.54 0.27 -3.65
C ASP A 144 -15.24 -0.51 -3.91
N LYS A 145 -15.36 -1.84 -3.88
CA LYS A 145 -14.25 -2.78 -4.03
C LYS A 145 -14.01 -3.18 -5.48
N LEU A 146 -14.75 -2.56 -6.41
CA LEU A 146 -14.62 -2.83 -7.83
C LEU A 146 -13.66 -1.84 -8.47
N GLY A 147 -12.72 -2.34 -9.27
CA GLY A 147 -11.89 -1.51 -10.13
C GLY A 147 -12.68 -0.94 -11.32
N PRO A 148 -12.04 -0.07 -12.12
CA PRO A 148 -12.65 0.55 -13.30
C PRO A 148 -13.17 -0.47 -14.33
N ASP A 149 -12.60 -1.67 -14.33
CA ASP A 149 -12.97 -2.80 -15.18
C ASP A 149 -14.09 -3.68 -14.57
N GLY A 150 -14.67 -3.27 -13.44
CA GLY A 150 -15.71 -4.02 -12.71
C GLY A 150 -15.20 -5.25 -11.97
N LYS A 151 -13.88 -5.44 -11.88
CA LYS A 151 -13.29 -6.54 -11.11
C LYS A 151 -12.97 -6.11 -9.69
N THR A 152 -13.08 -7.04 -8.75
CA THR A 152 -12.79 -6.78 -7.35
C THR A 152 -11.32 -6.50 -7.12
N LEU A 153 -11.00 -5.38 -6.49
CA LEU A 153 -9.63 -4.92 -6.24
C LEU A 153 -8.95 -5.61 -5.05
N MET A 154 -9.71 -6.25 -4.17
CA MET A 154 -9.18 -6.77 -2.91
C MET A 154 -9.85 -8.08 -2.47
N THR A 155 -9.76 -9.14 -3.24
CA THR A 155 -10.35 -10.43 -2.86
C THR A 155 -9.38 -11.61 -2.96
N GLY A 156 -8.39 -11.69 -2.09
CA GLY A 156 -7.60 -12.90 -1.88
C GLY A 156 -6.41 -13.15 -2.82
N LEU A 157 -5.72 -14.25 -2.60
CA LEU A 157 -4.44 -14.61 -3.24
C LEU A 157 -4.45 -14.72 -4.80
N PRO A 158 -5.54 -15.02 -5.50
CA PRO A 158 -5.57 -14.97 -6.97
C PRO A 158 -5.46 -13.55 -7.54
N GLU A 159 -5.53 -12.51 -6.72
CA GLU A 159 -5.63 -11.12 -7.14
C GLU A 159 -4.32 -10.33 -7.07
N TYR A 160 -3.19 -11.00 -7.11
CA TYR A 160 -1.90 -10.37 -7.43
C TYR A 160 -1.96 -9.48 -8.68
N ARG A 161 -2.90 -9.76 -9.58
CA ARG A 161 -3.17 -8.95 -10.77
C ARG A 161 -3.53 -7.50 -10.43
N ASN A 162 -4.26 -7.29 -9.34
CA ASN A 162 -4.69 -5.95 -8.94
C ASN A 162 -3.56 -5.14 -8.31
N GLY A 163 -2.66 -5.80 -7.56
CA GLY A 163 -1.44 -5.16 -7.08
C GLY A 163 -0.58 -4.63 -8.23
N ILE A 164 -0.51 -5.36 -9.36
CA ILE A 164 0.22 -4.93 -10.56
C ILE A 164 -0.42 -3.69 -11.18
N GLN A 165 -1.76 -3.59 -11.22
CA GLN A 165 -2.44 -2.41 -11.75
C GLN A 165 -2.10 -1.12 -10.99
N PHE A 166 -1.94 -1.21 -9.67
CA PHE A 166 -1.52 -0.06 -8.87
C PHE A 166 -0.05 0.34 -9.09
N LEU A 167 0.77 -0.57 -9.59
CA LEU A 167 2.14 -0.27 -10.00
C LEU A 167 2.22 0.27 -11.43
N GLN A 168 1.15 0.16 -12.21
CA GLN A 168 1.12 0.56 -13.62
C GLN A 168 1.63 1.99 -13.86
N PRO A 169 1.29 3.01 -13.06
CA PRO A 169 1.84 4.36 -13.23
C PRO A 169 3.35 4.45 -13.00
N LEU A 170 3.95 3.44 -12.36
CA LEU A 170 5.38 3.36 -12.06
C LEU A 170 6.14 2.49 -13.07
N LEU A 171 5.40 1.68 -13.84
CA LEU A 171 5.95 0.83 -14.88
C LEU A 171 5.97 1.59 -16.21
N PRO A 172 6.95 1.35 -17.10
CA PRO A 172 6.88 1.84 -18.47
C PRO A 172 5.59 1.30 -19.13
N GLU A 173 5.03 2.05 -20.10
CA GLU A 173 3.72 1.81 -20.74
C GLU A 173 3.58 0.47 -21.48
N THR A 174 4.03 -0.60 -20.90
CA THR A 174 3.84 -1.96 -21.44
C THR A 174 2.47 -2.48 -20.98
N PRO A 175 1.57 -2.84 -21.89
CA PRO A 175 0.24 -3.32 -21.49
C PRO A 175 0.35 -4.55 -20.59
N LEU A 176 -0.24 -4.49 -19.40
CA LEU A 176 -0.30 -5.62 -18.45
C LEU A 176 -1.00 -6.87 -19.02
N THR A 177 -1.66 -6.77 -20.18
CA THR A 177 -2.23 -7.90 -20.92
C THR A 177 -1.22 -8.96 -21.33
N GLN A 178 0.08 -8.65 -21.27
CA GLN A 178 1.14 -9.66 -21.48
C GLN A 178 1.49 -10.44 -20.21
N TYR A 179 0.93 -10.09 -19.06
CA TYR A 179 1.23 -10.71 -17.76
C TYR A 179 0.10 -11.63 -17.25
N VAL A 180 -0.81 -12.02 -18.14
CA VAL A 180 -1.92 -12.95 -17.86
C VAL A 180 -1.68 -14.26 -18.57
#